data_906741d41d64c4bfa830f7a78dbeddc3
#
_entry.id   906741d41d64c4bfa830f7a78dbeddc3
#
_cell.length_a   1.000
_cell.length_b   1.000
_cell.length_c   1.000
_cell.angle_alpha   90.00
_cell.angle_beta   90.00
_cell.angle_gamma   90.00
#
_symmetry.space_group_name_H-M   'P 1'
#
loop_
_entity.id
_entity.type
_entity.pdbx_description
1 polymer ?
#
loop_
_entity_poly.entity_id
_entity_poly.type
_entity_poly.pdbx_seq_one_letter_code
_entity_poly.pdbx_strand_id
1 'polypeptide(L)'
;GTYNRHLVAEASTGLDLVLIEWAWRDQGLVLAAGNPLGITSIEDLRANKARVVARQAEAGSRILFDHLLAEAGTKAADLEILEKPARGETDLALRVSEGKADAGLAVASAAHAFKLNFLSLHRERFDLLVRRRDYFEDPVQKLLAFARTDAFEARAADMAGYETSALGKVVYNGP
;
A
#
# COMPACT_ATOMS: atom_id res chain seq x y z
N GLY A 1 8.35 3.36 -15.87
CA GLY A 1 6.94 3.59 -15.60
C GLY A 1 6.69 5.01 -15.10
N THR A 2 5.56 5.57 -15.43
CA THR A 2 5.24 6.97 -15.11
C THR A 2 4.62 7.11 -13.71
N TYR A 3 4.11 6.02 -13.13
CA TYR A 3 3.44 6.00 -11.81
C TYR A 3 2.65 7.30 -11.55
N ASN A 4 2.85 7.93 -10.39
CA ASN A 4 2.14 9.13 -9.98
C ASN A 4 2.48 10.40 -10.79
N ARG A 5 3.47 10.37 -11.71
CA ARG A 5 3.94 11.57 -12.42
C ARG A 5 2.84 12.26 -13.24
N HIS A 6 2.01 11.50 -13.94
CA HIS A 6 0.90 12.04 -14.75
C HIS A 6 -0.18 12.67 -13.85
N LEU A 7 -0.54 12.01 -12.74
CA LEU A 7 -1.52 12.54 -11.78
C LEU A 7 -1.02 13.84 -11.14
N VAL A 8 0.27 13.89 -10.79
CA VAL A 8 0.89 15.10 -10.25
C VAL A 8 0.90 16.20 -11.29
N ALA A 9 1.27 15.91 -12.56
CA ALA A 9 1.28 16.90 -13.65
C ALA A 9 -0.12 17.49 -13.91
N GLU A 10 -1.17 16.66 -13.87
CA GLU A 10 -2.55 17.09 -14.00
C GLU A 10 -3.04 17.92 -12.81
N ALA A 11 -2.73 17.47 -11.58
CA ALA A 11 -3.16 18.11 -10.34
C ALA A 11 -2.36 19.38 -10.01
N SER A 12 -1.16 19.53 -10.60
CA SER A 12 -0.21 20.61 -10.26
C SER A 12 -0.42 21.90 -11.04
N THR A 13 -1.52 22.04 -11.81
CA THR A 13 -1.75 23.24 -12.60
C THR A 13 -1.60 24.52 -11.76
N GLY A 14 -0.50 25.25 -11.98
CA GLY A 14 -0.15 26.46 -11.23
C GLY A 14 0.55 26.22 -9.88
N LEU A 15 0.98 25.00 -9.58
CA LEU A 15 1.76 24.68 -8.38
C LEU A 15 3.12 24.08 -8.78
N ASP A 16 4.19 24.68 -8.28
CA ASP A 16 5.54 24.12 -8.37
C ASP A 16 5.69 22.95 -7.40
N LEU A 17 5.70 21.72 -7.92
CA LEU A 17 5.75 20.50 -7.12
C LEU A 17 7.01 19.67 -7.40
N VAL A 18 7.47 19.00 -6.36
CA VAL A 18 8.55 18.00 -6.41
C VAL A 18 8.00 16.68 -5.90
N LEU A 19 8.16 15.62 -6.69
CA LEU A 19 7.84 14.25 -6.30
C LEU A 19 9.13 13.53 -5.99
N ILE A 20 9.22 12.99 -4.78
CA ILE A 20 10.40 12.34 -4.23
C ILE A 20 10.07 10.87 -4.02
N GLU A 21 10.83 9.98 -4.64
CA GLU A 21 10.70 8.55 -4.39
C GLU A 21 11.05 8.26 -2.92
N TRP A 22 10.12 7.61 -2.21
CA TRP A 22 10.31 7.27 -0.81
C TRP A 22 10.60 5.80 -0.61
N ALA A 23 9.74 4.94 -1.14
CA ALA A 23 9.91 3.49 -1.04
C ALA A 23 9.15 2.77 -2.15
N TRP A 24 9.59 1.57 -2.49
CA TRP A 24 8.73 0.56 -3.10
C TRP A 24 8.14 -0.30 -2.00
N ARG A 25 6.91 -0.75 -2.18
CA ARG A 25 6.23 -1.61 -1.23
C ARG A 25 5.34 -2.64 -1.92
N ASP A 26 5.24 -3.82 -1.33
CA ASP A 26 4.39 -4.88 -1.83
C ASP A 26 3.00 -4.76 -1.22
N GLN A 27 1.99 -4.70 -2.08
CA GLN A 27 0.56 -4.76 -1.77
C GLN A 27 0.02 -6.14 -2.13
N GLY A 28 -0.88 -6.68 -1.33
CA GLY A 28 -1.43 -8.00 -1.58
C GLY A 28 -2.50 -8.42 -0.59
N LEU A 29 -2.91 -9.68 -0.66
CA LEU A 29 -3.86 -10.22 0.28
C LEU A 29 -3.14 -10.61 1.58
N VAL A 30 -3.58 -9.99 2.66
CA VAL A 30 -3.33 -10.43 4.03
C VAL A 30 -4.34 -11.55 4.30
N LEU A 31 -3.86 -12.74 4.66
CA LEU A 31 -4.63 -13.95 4.83
C LEU A 31 -4.48 -14.49 6.24
N ALA A 32 -5.48 -15.18 6.74
CA ALA A 32 -5.41 -15.86 8.02
C ALA A 32 -4.17 -16.76 8.13
N ALA A 33 -3.61 -16.90 9.34
CA ALA A 33 -2.41 -17.68 9.57
C ALA A 33 -2.61 -19.13 9.08
N GLY A 34 -1.61 -19.64 8.34
CA GLY A 34 -1.67 -20.95 7.71
C GLY A 34 -2.54 -21.02 6.45
N ASN A 35 -3.17 -19.91 6.04
CA ASN A 35 -4.03 -19.85 4.85
C ASN A 35 -5.04 -21.02 4.74
N PRO A 36 -5.94 -21.17 5.71
CA PRO A 36 -6.82 -22.34 5.81
C PRO A 36 -7.77 -22.50 4.63
N LEU A 37 -8.07 -21.41 3.91
CA LEU A 37 -8.89 -21.44 2.70
C LEU A 37 -8.10 -21.74 1.42
N GLY A 38 -6.76 -21.89 1.49
CA GLY A 38 -5.93 -22.19 0.32
C GLY A 38 -5.98 -21.11 -0.76
N ILE A 39 -6.07 -19.84 -0.37
CA ILE A 39 -6.15 -18.70 -1.30
C ILE A 39 -4.77 -18.48 -1.93
N THR A 40 -4.69 -18.61 -3.26
CA THR A 40 -3.48 -18.45 -4.06
C THR A 40 -3.61 -17.36 -5.13
N SER A 41 -4.82 -16.86 -5.34
CA SER A 41 -5.14 -15.80 -6.28
C SER A 41 -6.27 -14.90 -5.73
N ILE A 42 -6.54 -13.79 -6.41
CA ILE A 42 -7.64 -12.90 -6.01
C ILE A 42 -9.01 -13.52 -6.32
N GLU A 43 -9.08 -14.36 -7.35
CA GLU A 43 -10.28 -15.08 -7.76
C GLU A 43 -10.74 -16.10 -6.70
N ASP A 44 -9.79 -16.65 -5.93
CA ASP A 44 -10.08 -17.62 -4.86
C ASP A 44 -10.91 -17.00 -3.73
N LEU A 45 -10.89 -15.66 -3.59
CA LEU A 45 -11.76 -14.98 -2.62
C LEU A 45 -13.23 -15.30 -2.84
N ARG A 46 -13.66 -15.30 -4.12
CA ARG A 46 -15.03 -15.66 -4.49
C ARG A 46 -15.24 -17.17 -4.44
N ALA A 47 -14.31 -17.92 -5.03
CA ALA A 47 -14.43 -19.38 -5.14
C ALA A 47 -14.57 -20.06 -3.78
N ASN A 48 -13.81 -19.57 -2.79
CA ASN A 48 -13.76 -20.14 -1.44
C ASN A 48 -14.67 -19.37 -0.43
N LYS A 49 -15.51 -18.43 -0.92
CA LYS A 49 -16.43 -17.63 -0.08
C LYS A 49 -15.71 -17.00 1.11
N ALA A 50 -14.54 -16.41 0.86
CA ALA A 50 -13.75 -15.77 1.89
C ALA A 50 -14.47 -14.51 2.42
N ARG A 51 -14.53 -14.35 3.73
CA ARG A 51 -14.98 -13.11 4.37
C ARG A 51 -13.87 -12.06 4.23
N VAL A 52 -14.16 -11.02 3.46
CA VAL A 52 -13.16 -10.01 3.12
C VAL A 52 -13.38 -8.74 3.92
N VAL A 53 -12.35 -8.24 4.59
CA VAL A 53 -12.36 -6.89 5.15
C VAL A 53 -11.73 -5.93 4.16
N ALA A 54 -12.49 -4.92 3.73
CA ALA A 54 -12.01 -3.88 2.83
C ALA A 54 -11.68 -2.59 3.61
N ARG A 55 -10.88 -1.71 2.99
CA ARG A 55 -10.63 -0.35 3.47
C ARG A 55 -11.78 0.58 3.03
N GLN A 56 -11.78 1.80 3.58
CA GLN A 56 -12.72 2.86 3.14
C GLN A 56 -12.54 3.13 1.64
N ALA A 57 -13.59 3.62 0.98
CA ALA A 57 -13.64 3.81 -0.48
C ALA A 57 -12.50 4.71 -1.01
N GLU A 58 -12.09 5.73 -0.25
CA GLU A 58 -11.07 6.70 -0.62
C GLU A 58 -9.64 6.22 -0.33
N ALA A 59 -9.47 5.05 0.31
CA ALA A 59 -8.14 4.52 0.61
C ALA A 59 -7.48 3.96 -0.66
N GLY A 60 -6.19 4.28 -0.87
CA GLY A 60 -5.43 3.79 -2.02
C GLY A 60 -5.44 2.27 -2.15
N SER A 61 -5.33 1.53 -1.03
CA SER A 61 -5.43 0.07 -1.03
C SER A 61 -6.86 -0.42 -1.40
N ARG A 62 -7.92 0.35 -1.16
CA ARG A 62 -9.26 0.02 -1.63
C ARG A 62 -9.39 0.22 -3.13
N ILE A 63 -8.88 1.32 -3.66
CA ILE A 63 -8.87 1.60 -5.10
C ILE A 63 -8.08 0.52 -5.83
N LEU A 64 -6.92 0.12 -5.30
CA LEU A 64 -6.13 -0.96 -5.87
C LEU A 64 -6.88 -2.31 -5.81
N PHE A 65 -7.55 -2.61 -4.71
CA PHE A 65 -8.33 -3.84 -4.57
C PHE A 65 -9.45 -3.92 -5.63
N ASP A 66 -10.21 -2.84 -5.80
CA ASP A 66 -11.29 -2.79 -6.78
C ASP A 66 -10.74 -2.91 -8.23
N HIS A 67 -9.57 -2.35 -8.50
CA HIS A 67 -8.87 -2.49 -9.78
C HIS A 67 -8.44 -3.93 -10.05
N LEU A 68 -7.79 -4.58 -9.10
CA LEU A 68 -7.34 -5.97 -9.21
C LEU A 68 -8.52 -6.94 -9.37
N LEU A 69 -9.64 -6.69 -8.67
CA LEU A 69 -10.87 -7.45 -8.87
C LEU A 69 -11.41 -7.31 -10.28
N ALA A 70 -11.42 -6.09 -10.81
CA ALA A 70 -11.88 -5.84 -12.18
C ALA A 70 -11.00 -6.53 -13.22
N GLU A 71 -9.67 -6.52 -13.06
CA GLU A 71 -8.73 -7.25 -13.92
C GLU A 71 -8.97 -8.76 -13.87
N ALA A 72 -9.33 -9.30 -12.71
CA ALA A 72 -9.69 -10.71 -12.51
C ALA A 72 -11.13 -11.06 -12.95
N GLY A 73 -11.87 -10.10 -13.56
CA GLY A 73 -13.26 -10.31 -13.98
C GLY A 73 -14.23 -10.54 -12.82
N THR A 74 -13.88 -10.12 -11.60
CA THR A 74 -14.69 -10.28 -10.40
C THR A 74 -15.20 -8.90 -9.94
N LYS A 75 -16.42 -8.85 -9.42
CA LYS A 75 -16.98 -7.62 -8.84
C LYS A 75 -16.95 -7.71 -7.32
N ALA A 76 -16.78 -6.57 -6.66
CA ALA A 76 -16.85 -6.49 -5.20
C ALA A 76 -18.18 -7.03 -4.64
N ALA A 77 -19.29 -6.88 -5.40
CA ALA A 77 -20.60 -7.41 -5.05
C ALA A 77 -20.68 -8.96 -5.07
N ASP A 78 -19.72 -9.63 -5.69
CA ASP A 78 -19.65 -11.09 -5.75
C ASP A 78 -18.88 -11.69 -4.56
N LEU A 79 -18.36 -10.84 -3.66
CA LEU A 79 -17.58 -11.22 -2.49
C LEU A 79 -18.35 -11.00 -1.19
N GLU A 80 -18.03 -11.78 -0.17
CA GLU A 80 -18.49 -11.57 1.19
C GLU A 80 -17.70 -10.47 1.90
N ILE A 81 -17.94 -9.20 1.48
CA ILE A 81 -17.25 -8.05 2.09
C ILE A 81 -17.95 -7.66 3.39
N LEU A 82 -17.17 -7.52 4.47
CA LEU A 82 -17.68 -7.08 5.77
C LEU A 82 -18.25 -5.65 5.67
N GLU A 83 -19.42 -5.43 6.31
CA GLU A 83 -20.12 -4.14 6.28
C GLU A 83 -19.26 -2.96 6.78
N LYS A 84 -18.51 -3.18 7.87
CA LYS A 84 -17.67 -2.12 8.44
C LYS A 84 -16.27 -2.15 7.84
N PRO A 85 -15.85 -1.12 7.07
CA PRO A 85 -14.51 -1.04 6.53
C PRO A 85 -13.46 -0.91 7.62
N ALA A 86 -12.25 -1.37 7.36
CA ALA A 86 -11.10 -1.17 8.22
C ALA A 86 -10.61 0.28 8.15
N ARG A 87 -10.27 0.88 9.30
CA ARG A 87 -9.79 2.27 9.40
C ARG A 87 -8.35 2.44 8.94
N GLY A 88 -7.54 1.39 9.01
CA GLY A 88 -6.14 1.35 8.65
C GLY A 88 -5.72 -0.07 8.26
N GLU A 89 -4.51 -0.21 7.74
CA GLU A 89 -3.96 -1.52 7.40
C GLU A 89 -3.71 -2.38 8.64
N THR A 90 -3.33 -1.77 9.74
CA THR A 90 -3.22 -2.43 11.05
C THR A 90 -4.58 -2.95 11.55
N ASP A 91 -5.66 -2.15 11.43
CA ASP A 91 -7.00 -2.59 11.79
C ASP A 91 -7.48 -3.75 10.89
N LEU A 92 -7.14 -3.71 9.60
CA LEU A 92 -7.41 -4.79 8.66
C LEU A 92 -6.70 -6.08 9.11
N ALA A 93 -5.38 -6.02 9.32
CA ALA A 93 -4.60 -7.18 9.74
C ALA A 93 -5.05 -7.72 11.10
N LEU A 94 -5.41 -6.85 12.05
CA LEU A 94 -5.97 -7.24 13.35
C LEU A 94 -7.25 -8.06 13.19
N ARG A 95 -8.19 -7.62 12.34
CA ARG A 95 -9.45 -8.35 12.10
C ARG A 95 -9.23 -9.72 11.48
N VAL A 96 -8.24 -9.84 10.58
CA VAL A 96 -7.84 -11.14 10.03
C VAL A 96 -7.23 -12.01 11.12
N SER A 97 -6.35 -11.48 11.95
CA SER A 97 -5.70 -12.23 13.05
C SER A 97 -6.69 -12.72 14.11
N GLU A 98 -7.76 -11.94 14.34
CA GLU A 98 -8.86 -12.29 15.28
C GLU A 98 -9.88 -13.25 14.66
N GLY A 99 -9.73 -13.66 13.40
CA GLY A 99 -10.68 -14.52 12.71
C GLY A 99 -12.03 -13.87 12.36
N LYS A 100 -12.11 -12.52 12.44
CA LYS A 100 -13.28 -11.74 12.03
C LYS A 100 -13.41 -11.64 10.51
N ALA A 101 -12.30 -11.77 9.80
CA ALA A 101 -12.18 -11.85 8.36
C ALA A 101 -11.18 -12.94 7.99
N ASP A 102 -11.25 -13.45 6.77
CA ASP A 102 -10.33 -14.45 6.23
C ASP A 102 -9.25 -13.79 5.38
N ALA A 103 -9.57 -12.64 4.77
CA ALA A 103 -8.67 -11.92 3.89
C ALA A 103 -8.94 -10.41 3.86
N GLY A 104 -7.97 -9.63 3.36
CA GLY A 104 -8.11 -8.23 3.01
C GLY A 104 -6.85 -7.72 2.30
N LEU A 105 -6.96 -6.65 1.48
CA LEU A 105 -5.80 -6.11 0.77
C LEU A 105 -5.10 -5.03 1.59
N ALA A 106 -3.80 -5.25 1.85
CA ALA A 106 -2.93 -4.33 2.57
C ALA A 106 -1.45 -4.53 2.19
N VAL A 107 -0.53 -3.78 2.83
CA VAL A 107 0.92 -3.94 2.63
C VAL A 107 1.46 -5.19 3.34
N ALA A 108 2.53 -5.77 2.80
CA ALA A 108 3.19 -6.96 3.35
C ALA A 108 3.61 -6.77 4.82
N SER A 109 4.06 -5.58 5.21
CA SER A 109 4.47 -5.29 6.58
C SER A 109 3.32 -5.40 7.60
N ALA A 110 2.07 -5.14 7.19
CA ALA A 110 0.91 -5.33 8.05
C ALA A 110 0.67 -6.83 8.32
N ALA A 111 0.76 -7.67 7.28
CA ALA A 111 0.67 -9.12 7.46
C ALA A 111 1.77 -9.66 8.37
N HIS A 112 3.02 -9.22 8.14
CA HIS A 112 4.19 -9.64 8.92
C HIS A 112 4.05 -9.29 10.40
N ALA A 113 3.60 -8.07 10.72
CA ALA A 113 3.44 -7.61 12.10
C ALA A 113 2.46 -8.47 12.92
N PHE A 114 1.48 -9.09 12.27
CA PHE A 114 0.49 -9.98 12.90
C PHE A 114 0.75 -11.46 12.64
N LYS A 115 1.90 -11.82 12.05
CA LYS A 115 2.28 -13.20 11.70
C LYS A 115 1.24 -13.91 10.84
N LEU A 116 0.67 -13.16 9.90
CA LEU A 116 -0.33 -13.62 8.94
C LEU A 116 0.34 -14.05 7.63
N ASN A 117 -0.36 -14.86 6.85
CA ASN A 117 0.08 -15.16 5.49
C ASN A 117 -0.12 -13.95 4.59
N PHE A 118 0.71 -13.85 3.56
CA PHE A 118 0.67 -12.77 2.59
C PHE A 118 0.82 -13.31 1.17
N LEU A 119 -0.10 -12.91 0.30
CA LEU A 119 -0.04 -13.18 -1.13
C LEU A 119 0.23 -11.86 -1.85
N SER A 120 1.45 -11.68 -2.37
CA SER A 120 1.82 -10.46 -3.12
C SER A 120 1.06 -10.40 -4.44
N LEU A 121 0.38 -9.29 -4.72
CA LEU A 121 -0.38 -9.07 -5.95
C LEU A 121 0.13 -7.87 -6.75
N HIS A 122 0.68 -6.86 -6.10
CA HIS A 122 1.10 -5.63 -6.74
C HIS A 122 2.29 -5.01 -6.02
N ARG A 123 3.21 -4.44 -6.78
CA ARG A 123 4.33 -3.66 -6.23
C ARG A 123 4.16 -2.21 -6.65
N GLU A 124 4.05 -1.32 -5.68
CA GLU A 124 3.83 0.10 -5.92
C GLU A 124 4.99 0.94 -5.42
N ARG A 125 5.18 2.09 -6.06
CA ARG A 125 6.08 3.13 -5.57
C ARG A 125 5.30 4.12 -4.72
N PHE A 126 5.76 4.31 -3.50
CA PHE A 126 5.25 5.32 -2.57
C PHE A 126 6.15 6.56 -2.67
N ASP A 127 5.56 7.69 -2.98
CA ASP A 127 6.27 8.94 -3.21
C ASP A 127 5.81 10.01 -2.20
N LEU A 128 6.72 10.93 -1.86
CA LEU A 128 6.39 12.17 -1.16
C LEU A 128 6.19 13.28 -2.18
N LEU A 129 5.05 13.97 -2.08
CA LEU A 129 4.76 15.16 -2.87
C LEU A 129 4.92 16.39 -1.99
N VAL A 130 5.81 17.30 -2.38
CA VAL A 130 6.10 18.54 -1.66
C VAL A 130 6.08 19.72 -2.62
N ARG A 131 5.75 20.92 -2.12
CA ARG A 131 5.94 22.14 -2.90
C ARG A 131 7.44 22.38 -3.10
N ARG A 132 7.84 22.83 -4.29
CA ARG A 132 9.26 23.07 -4.60
C ARG A 132 9.95 24.00 -3.60
N ARG A 133 9.27 25.07 -3.17
CA ARG A 133 9.81 25.99 -2.15
C ARG A 133 10.08 25.27 -0.83
N ASP A 134 9.16 24.39 -0.40
CA ASP A 134 9.24 23.69 0.87
C ASP A 134 10.31 22.56 0.84
N TYR A 135 10.65 22.09 -0.38
CA TYR A 135 11.73 21.10 -0.55
C TYR A 135 13.07 21.56 0.01
N PHE A 136 13.38 22.85 -0.10
CA PHE A 136 14.65 23.44 0.37
C PHE A 136 14.61 23.86 1.84
N GLU A 137 13.43 23.80 2.46
CA GLU A 137 13.27 24.20 3.85
C GLU A 137 13.79 23.13 4.83
N ASP A 138 14.25 23.59 5.98
CA ASP A 138 14.83 22.78 7.06
C ASP A 138 14.01 21.51 7.40
N PRO A 139 12.67 21.53 7.54
CA PRO A 139 11.91 20.36 7.91
C PRO A 139 12.03 19.22 6.89
N VAL A 140 11.96 19.52 5.59
CA VAL A 140 12.07 18.52 4.53
C VAL A 140 13.52 18.03 4.42
N GLN A 141 14.50 18.93 4.50
CA GLN A 141 15.91 18.55 4.46
C GLN A 141 16.30 17.67 5.66
N LYS A 142 15.80 17.96 6.86
CA LYS A 142 16.00 17.12 8.04
C LYS A 142 15.36 15.74 7.89
N LEU A 143 14.15 15.68 7.32
CA LEU A 143 13.50 14.40 7.03
C LEU A 143 14.32 13.56 6.04
N LEU A 144 14.79 14.16 4.95
CA LEU A 144 15.62 13.47 3.95
C LEU A 144 16.98 13.07 4.51
N ALA A 145 17.58 13.88 5.37
CA ALA A 145 18.83 13.55 6.05
C ALA A 145 18.64 12.36 7.01
N PHE A 146 17.57 12.37 7.82
CA PHE A 146 17.22 11.24 8.69
C PHE A 146 16.97 9.96 7.90
N ALA A 147 16.26 10.05 6.78
CA ALA A 147 15.95 8.90 5.94
C ALA A 147 17.17 8.24 5.26
N ARG A 148 18.35 8.91 5.32
CA ARG A 148 19.64 8.39 4.82
C ARG A 148 20.53 7.85 5.94
N THR A 149 20.04 7.78 7.17
CA THR A 149 20.80 7.23 8.30
C THR A 149 20.71 5.72 8.35
N ASP A 150 21.75 5.07 8.86
CA ASP A 150 21.79 3.62 9.09
C ASP A 150 20.62 3.15 9.97
N ALA A 151 20.19 3.99 10.92
CA ALA A 151 19.05 3.68 11.79
C ALA A 151 17.73 3.59 11.01
N PHE A 152 17.53 4.48 10.03
CA PHE A 152 16.36 4.42 9.15
C PHE A 152 16.43 3.22 8.21
N GLU A 153 17.61 2.98 7.61
CA GLU A 153 17.84 1.84 6.71
C GLU A 153 17.59 0.51 7.43
N ALA A 154 18.15 0.34 8.62
CA ALA A 154 17.90 -0.84 9.45
C ALA A 154 16.41 -1.03 9.75
N ARG A 155 15.71 0.06 10.11
CA ARG A 155 14.27 0.00 10.37
C ARG A 155 13.45 -0.33 9.11
N ALA A 156 13.84 0.20 7.96
CA ALA A 156 13.19 -0.11 6.68
C ALA A 156 13.40 -1.58 6.27
N ALA A 157 14.60 -2.13 6.51
CA ALA A 157 14.92 -3.54 6.25
C ALA A 157 14.07 -4.51 7.09
N ASP A 158 13.67 -4.11 8.31
CA ASP A 158 12.76 -4.88 9.17
C ASP A 158 11.30 -4.87 8.68
N MET A 159 10.96 -4.00 7.73
CA MET A 159 9.61 -3.87 7.21
C MET A 159 9.42 -4.76 5.98
N ALA A 160 8.77 -5.90 6.15
CA ALA A 160 8.52 -6.84 5.05
C ALA A 160 7.87 -6.15 3.82
N GLY A 161 8.42 -6.42 2.64
CA GLY A 161 7.92 -5.89 1.37
C GLY A 161 8.29 -4.43 1.06
N TYR A 162 9.15 -3.78 1.88
CA TYR A 162 9.66 -2.44 1.59
C TYR A 162 11.05 -2.49 0.97
N GLU A 163 11.30 -1.59 0.01
CA GLU A 163 12.61 -1.33 -0.58
C GLU A 163 12.82 0.19 -0.65
N THR A 164 13.96 0.65 -0.17
CA THR A 164 14.31 2.08 -0.04
C THR A 164 15.59 2.47 -0.80
N SER A 165 16.07 1.64 -1.72
CA SER A 165 17.34 1.84 -2.46
C SER A 165 17.40 3.15 -3.25
N ALA A 166 16.25 3.66 -3.70
CA ALA A 166 16.15 4.92 -4.45
C ALA A 166 15.53 6.07 -3.63
N LEU A 167 15.47 5.92 -2.30
CA LEU A 167 14.91 6.92 -1.40
C LEU A 167 15.57 8.29 -1.57
N GLY A 168 14.76 9.33 -1.66
CA GLY A 168 15.22 10.70 -1.84
C GLY A 168 15.47 11.11 -3.28
N LYS A 169 15.31 10.19 -4.26
CA LYS A 169 15.42 10.53 -5.68
C LYS A 169 14.25 11.39 -6.12
N VAL A 170 14.54 12.55 -6.69
CA VAL A 170 13.52 13.38 -7.34
C VAL A 170 13.12 12.73 -8.65
N VAL A 171 11.83 12.35 -8.75
CA VAL A 171 11.27 11.67 -9.94
C VAL A 171 10.37 12.57 -10.77
N TYR A 172 9.96 13.72 -10.22
CA TYR A 172 9.29 14.80 -10.93
C TYR A 172 9.65 16.14 -10.29
N ASN A 173 9.88 17.14 -11.12
CA ASN A 173 10.16 18.52 -10.72
C ASN A 173 9.61 19.44 -11.83
N GLY A 174 8.43 19.95 -11.63
CA GLY A 174 7.77 20.72 -12.67
C GLY A 174 6.71 21.67 -12.13
N PRO A 175 6.28 22.63 -12.99
CA PRO A 175 5.06 23.40 -12.74
C PRO A 175 3.86 22.46 -12.79
#